data_ada486ad41f75a05821170299dddfdf0
#
_entry.id   ada486ad41f75a05821170299dddfdf0
#
_cell.length_a   1.000
_cell.length_b   1.000
_cell.length_c   1.000
_cell.angle_alpha   90.00
_cell.angle_beta   90.00
_cell.angle_gamma   90.00
#
_symmetry.space_group_name_H-M   'P 1'
#
loop_
_entity.id
_entity.type
_entity.pdbx_description
1 polymer ?
#
loop_
_entity_poly.entity_id
_entity_poly.type
_entity_poly.pdbx_seq_one_letter_code
_entity_poly.pdbx_strand_id
1 'polypeptide(L)'
;TAEGRLYLLVAIDRTTKFAFVELHVKATRRVAGDFLRHLIEALPYKVHTVLTDKGTHFTTPGNVASAASIIKEAIAAGETFRAHSFELACARNDIDHRLTKPRHPWTNGQVERMNRTIKDATVKRYHYDSHRQLRAHLADFVSAYNFARRLKTLRGLTPYEAICKAWSAEPGRFRSSPLHQMLGPNI
;
A
#
# COMPACT_ATOMS: atom_id res chain seq x y z
N THR A 1 -12.55 17.01 -5.99
CA THR A 1 -13.93 17.00 -6.47
C THR A 1 -14.68 18.21 -5.97
N ALA A 2 -15.86 18.49 -6.52
CA ALA A 2 -16.74 19.55 -6.02
C ALA A 2 -17.17 19.33 -4.54
N GLU A 3 -17.22 18.06 -4.09
CA GLU A 3 -17.52 17.69 -2.69
C GLU A 3 -16.35 17.90 -1.73
N GLY A 4 -15.19 18.33 -2.21
CA GLY A 4 -14.03 18.61 -1.40
C GLY A 4 -12.80 17.75 -1.68
N ARG A 5 -11.86 17.75 -0.72
CA ARG A 5 -10.56 17.08 -0.83
C ARG A 5 -10.62 15.64 -0.37
N LEU A 6 -9.99 14.76 -1.13
CA LEU A 6 -9.66 13.39 -0.73
C LEU A 6 -8.14 13.20 -0.63
N TYR A 7 -7.74 12.29 0.23
CA TYR A 7 -6.36 11.86 0.43
C TYR A 7 -6.19 10.48 -0.21
N LEU A 8 -5.19 10.36 -1.07
CA LEU A 8 -4.83 9.11 -1.73
C LEU A 8 -3.73 8.41 -0.94
N LEU A 9 -4.00 7.20 -0.46
CA LEU A 9 -3.00 6.27 0.06
C LEU A 9 -2.64 5.27 -1.03
N VAL A 10 -1.36 5.02 -1.22
CA VAL A 10 -0.83 4.13 -2.26
C VAL A 10 0.21 3.20 -1.67
N ALA A 11 0.04 1.91 -1.91
CA ALA A 11 1.08 0.91 -1.74
C ALA A 11 1.44 0.30 -3.10
N ILE A 12 2.72 -0.02 -3.29
CA ILE A 12 3.20 -0.71 -4.49
C ILE A 12 4.16 -1.81 -4.08
N ASP A 13 3.90 -3.03 -4.54
CA ASP A 13 4.86 -4.12 -4.38
C ASP A 13 6.10 -3.86 -5.25
N ARG A 14 7.25 -3.82 -4.62
CA ARG A 14 8.51 -3.54 -5.31
C ARG A 14 8.91 -4.60 -6.31
N THR A 15 8.45 -5.83 -6.14
CA THR A 15 8.76 -6.97 -7.00
C THR A 15 7.77 -7.08 -8.15
N THR A 16 6.50 -7.25 -7.85
CA THR A 16 5.45 -7.50 -8.86
C THR A 16 4.86 -6.23 -9.44
N LYS A 17 5.17 -5.05 -8.85
CA LYS A 17 4.59 -3.75 -9.21
C LYS A 17 3.08 -3.67 -9.00
N PHE A 18 2.48 -4.63 -8.29
CA PHE A 18 1.07 -4.59 -7.94
C PHE A 18 0.78 -3.35 -7.08
N ALA A 19 -0.23 -2.61 -7.46
CA ALA A 19 -0.63 -1.39 -6.77
C ALA A 19 -1.92 -1.61 -5.99
N PHE A 20 -1.93 -1.15 -4.73
CA PHE A 20 -3.11 -1.10 -3.88
C PHE A 20 -3.33 0.36 -3.48
N VAL A 21 -4.56 0.86 -3.61
CA VAL A 21 -4.87 2.27 -3.39
C VAL A 21 -6.19 2.45 -2.67
N GLU A 22 -6.27 3.49 -1.85
CA GLU A 22 -7.51 3.91 -1.21
C GLU A 22 -7.63 5.43 -1.19
N LEU A 23 -8.87 5.93 -1.25
CA LEU A 23 -9.22 7.34 -1.10
C LEU A 23 -9.97 7.57 0.22
N HIS A 24 -9.45 8.49 1.03
CA HIS A 24 -10.00 8.83 2.34
C HIS A 24 -10.29 10.32 2.47
N VAL A 25 -11.30 10.65 3.26
CA VAL A 25 -11.65 12.05 3.58
C VAL A 25 -10.60 12.69 4.50
N LYS A 26 -9.88 11.88 5.28
CA LYS A 26 -8.82 12.32 6.19
C LYS A 26 -7.61 11.38 6.10
N ALA A 27 -6.40 11.93 6.21
CA ALA A 27 -5.16 11.17 6.38
C ALA A 27 -4.77 11.19 7.86
N THR A 28 -5.23 10.22 8.63
CA THR A 28 -4.94 10.07 10.06
C THR A 28 -4.09 8.82 10.31
N ARG A 29 -3.50 8.74 11.52
CA ARG A 29 -2.77 7.54 11.97
C ARG A 29 -3.63 6.28 11.94
N ARG A 30 -4.92 6.40 12.30
CA ARG A 30 -5.87 5.30 12.26
C ARG A 30 -6.13 4.85 10.82
N VAL A 31 -6.42 5.79 9.92
CA VAL A 31 -6.64 5.52 8.51
C VAL A 31 -5.43 4.80 7.87
N ALA A 32 -4.22 5.23 8.20
CA ALA A 32 -3.02 4.54 7.69
C ALA A 32 -2.87 3.11 8.23
N GLY A 33 -3.21 2.88 9.51
CA GLY A 33 -3.25 1.54 10.09
C GLY A 33 -4.33 0.65 9.45
N ASP A 34 -5.53 1.21 9.19
CA ASP A 34 -6.62 0.53 8.49
C ASP A 34 -6.22 0.16 7.06
N PHE A 35 -5.63 1.11 6.32
CA PHE A 35 -5.08 0.88 4.99
C PHE A 35 -4.08 -0.29 4.94
N LEU A 36 -3.17 -0.38 5.91
CA LEU A 36 -2.23 -1.50 5.98
C LEU A 36 -2.95 -2.84 6.21
N ARG A 37 -3.99 -2.87 7.07
CA ARG A 37 -4.79 -4.08 7.28
C ARG A 37 -5.50 -4.53 6.01
N HIS A 38 -6.16 -3.61 5.32
CA HIS A 38 -6.83 -3.90 4.05
C HIS A 38 -5.84 -4.38 2.98
N LEU A 39 -4.66 -3.76 2.91
CA LEU A 39 -3.58 -4.22 2.03
C LEU A 39 -3.17 -5.67 2.33
N ILE A 40 -2.96 -6.02 3.61
CA ILE A 40 -2.60 -7.37 4.03
C ILE A 40 -3.70 -8.38 3.66
N GLU A 41 -4.96 -8.01 3.83
CA GLU A 41 -6.12 -8.86 3.47
C GLU A 41 -6.23 -9.06 1.96
N ALA A 42 -5.98 -8.02 1.16
CA ALA A 42 -6.08 -8.07 -0.29
C ALA A 42 -4.97 -8.90 -0.96
N LEU A 43 -3.81 -9.07 -0.31
CA LEU A 43 -2.68 -9.77 -0.92
C LEU A 43 -2.71 -11.28 -0.61
N PRO A 44 -2.42 -12.17 -1.58
CA PRO A 44 -2.41 -13.61 -1.37
C PRO A 44 -1.13 -14.13 -0.69
N TYR A 45 -0.19 -13.25 -0.34
CA TYR A 45 1.09 -13.57 0.27
C TYR A 45 1.38 -12.72 1.51
N LYS A 46 2.32 -13.17 2.35
CA LYS A 46 2.74 -12.42 3.54
C LYS A 46 3.54 -11.18 3.13
N VAL A 47 3.18 -10.04 3.69
CA VAL A 47 3.98 -8.81 3.62
C VAL A 47 5.06 -8.89 4.70
N HIS A 48 6.33 -8.93 4.30
CA HIS A 48 7.45 -9.03 5.24
C HIS A 48 8.01 -7.65 5.63
N THR A 49 8.04 -6.72 4.69
CA THR A 49 8.63 -5.40 4.91
C THR A 49 7.76 -4.34 4.27
N VAL A 50 7.53 -3.25 4.98
CA VAL A 50 6.89 -2.05 4.46
C VAL A 50 7.85 -0.87 4.61
N LEU A 51 8.04 -0.12 3.53
CA LEU A 51 8.84 1.10 3.52
C LEU A 51 7.91 2.30 3.37
N THR A 52 7.97 3.23 4.32
CA THR A 52 7.22 4.49 4.27
C THR A 52 8.15 5.70 4.38
N ASP A 53 7.63 6.86 4.02
CA ASP A 53 8.25 8.11 4.44
C ASP A 53 8.05 8.36 5.94
N LYS A 54 8.56 9.49 6.44
CA LYS A 54 8.41 9.90 7.84
C LYS A 54 7.13 10.71 8.10
N GLY A 55 6.11 10.51 7.27
CA GLY A 55 4.80 11.15 7.45
C GLY A 55 4.17 10.80 8.81
N THR A 56 3.54 11.79 9.44
CA THR A 56 2.95 11.65 10.79
C THR A 56 1.81 10.62 10.87
N HIS A 57 1.31 10.16 9.74
CA HIS A 57 0.32 9.10 9.64
C HIS A 57 0.94 7.70 9.62
N PHE A 58 2.27 7.57 9.39
CA PHE A 58 2.99 6.29 9.40
C PHE A 58 3.84 6.09 10.65
N THR A 59 4.37 7.16 11.24
CA THR A 59 5.24 7.08 12.42
C THR A 59 5.07 8.29 13.33
N THR A 60 5.60 8.20 14.54
CA THR A 60 5.65 9.32 15.47
C THR A 60 6.67 10.37 15.00
N PRO A 61 6.31 11.66 15.00
CA PRO A 61 7.25 12.73 14.65
C PRO A 61 8.55 12.67 15.45
N GLY A 62 9.68 12.86 14.77
CA GLY A 62 11.01 12.81 15.39
C GLY A 62 11.65 11.43 15.43
N ASN A 63 10.91 10.36 15.16
CA ASN A 63 11.49 9.02 15.10
C ASN A 63 12.52 8.91 13.97
N VAL A 64 13.67 8.35 14.30
CA VAL A 64 14.74 8.06 13.32
C VAL A 64 14.48 6.69 12.67
N ALA A 65 13.93 5.76 13.44
CA ALA A 65 13.55 4.40 13.03
C ALA A 65 12.11 4.09 13.46
N SER A 66 11.53 3.04 12.90
CA SER A 66 10.21 2.56 13.31
C SER A 66 10.27 1.97 14.72
N ALA A 67 9.19 2.16 15.48
CA ALA A 67 9.00 1.54 16.78
C ALA A 67 8.33 0.16 16.72
N ALA A 68 8.08 -0.39 15.52
CA ALA A 68 7.32 -1.65 15.36
C ALA A 68 7.97 -2.85 16.09
N SER A 69 9.31 -2.95 16.11
CA SER A 69 10.02 -4.01 16.84
C SER A 69 9.82 -3.90 18.35
N ILE A 70 9.97 -2.70 18.91
CA ILE A 70 9.75 -2.44 20.35
C ILE A 70 8.31 -2.72 20.73
N ILE A 71 7.35 -2.32 19.90
CA ILE A 71 5.93 -2.61 20.09
C ILE A 71 5.67 -4.12 20.09
N LYS A 72 6.33 -4.87 19.20
CA LYS A 72 6.20 -6.34 19.14
C LYS A 72 6.71 -7.00 20.42
N GLU A 73 7.83 -6.55 20.95
CA GLU A 73 8.39 -7.02 22.22
C GLU A 73 7.46 -6.72 23.40
N ALA A 74 6.93 -5.50 23.50
CA ALA A 74 5.97 -5.11 24.52
C ALA A 74 4.66 -5.93 24.45
N ILE A 75 4.16 -6.24 23.24
CA ILE A 75 3.02 -7.15 23.05
C ILE A 75 3.33 -8.54 23.62
N ALA A 76 4.51 -9.10 23.31
CA ALA A 76 4.92 -10.41 23.78
C ALA A 76 5.11 -10.45 25.31
N ALA A 77 5.54 -9.34 25.92
CA ALA A 77 5.66 -9.20 27.37
C ALA A 77 4.33 -8.92 28.08
N GLY A 78 3.22 -8.72 27.37
CA GLY A 78 1.91 -8.37 27.95
C GLY A 78 1.86 -6.95 28.53
N GLU A 79 2.75 -6.06 28.12
CA GLU A 79 2.82 -4.70 28.64
C GLU A 79 1.69 -3.81 28.12
N THR A 80 1.24 -2.87 28.94
CA THR A 80 0.27 -1.84 28.55
C THR A 80 1.01 -0.64 27.97
N PHE A 81 0.73 -0.29 26.71
CA PHE A 81 1.39 0.82 26.03
C PHE A 81 0.46 1.56 25.06
N ARG A 82 0.85 2.78 24.72
CA ARG A 82 0.24 3.54 23.61
C ARG A 82 1.14 3.47 22.38
N ALA A 83 0.61 2.95 21.29
CA ALA A 83 1.35 2.82 20.05
C ALA A 83 0.74 3.66 18.92
N HIS A 84 1.58 4.03 17.97
CA HIS A 84 1.15 4.58 16.70
C HIS A 84 0.39 3.49 15.91
N SER A 85 -0.82 3.79 15.42
CA SER A 85 -1.72 2.79 14.82
C SER A 85 -1.09 2.01 13.66
N PHE A 86 -0.29 2.67 12.83
CA PHE A 86 0.39 2.03 11.71
C PHE A 86 1.50 1.07 12.19
N GLU A 87 2.33 1.53 13.13
CA GLU A 87 3.42 0.72 13.71
C GLU A 87 2.88 -0.47 14.52
N LEU A 88 1.75 -0.27 15.21
CA LEU A 88 1.03 -1.36 15.88
C LEU A 88 0.50 -2.41 14.88
N ALA A 89 -0.03 -1.96 13.73
CA ALA A 89 -0.47 -2.87 12.68
C ALA A 89 0.72 -3.66 12.09
N CYS A 90 1.87 -3.02 11.89
CA CYS A 90 3.10 -3.71 11.49
C CYS A 90 3.54 -4.76 12.52
N ALA A 91 3.62 -4.38 13.81
CA ALA A 91 4.05 -5.26 14.89
C ALA A 91 3.15 -6.51 15.03
N ARG A 92 1.82 -6.34 14.98
CA ARG A 92 0.84 -7.43 15.07
C ARG A 92 0.88 -8.41 13.89
N ASN A 93 1.34 -7.96 12.72
CA ASN A 93 1.43 -8.77 11.51
C ASN A 93 2.86 -9.24 11.20
N ASP A 94 3.81 -9.06 12.13
CA ASP A 94 5.20 -9.42 11.96
C ASP A 94 5.84 -8.78 10.71
N ILE A 95 5.57 -7.49 10.51
CA ILE A 95 6.06 -6.69 9.39
C ILE A 95 7.21 -5.81 9.85
N ASP A 96 8.34 -5.91 9.18
CA ASP A 96 9.48 -5.00 9.35
C ASP A 96 9.15 -3.64 8.72
N HIS A 97 8.84 -2.67 9.57
CA HIS A 97 8.54 -1.31 9.13
C HIS A 97 9.82 -0.48 9.05
N ARG A 98 10.16 -0.05 7.86
CA ARG A 98 11.34 0.78 7.57
C ARG A 98 10.93 2.18 7.16
N LEU A 99 11.66 3.17 7.66
CA LEU A 99 11.50 4.57 7.27
C LEU A 99 12.53 4.93 6.19
N THR A 100 12.12 5.73 5.20
CA THR A 100 13.04 6.26 4.19
C THR A 100 14.11 7.13 4.85
N LYS A 101 15.34 6.98 4.39
CA LYS A 101 16.45 7.82 4.87
C LYS A 101 16.30 9.24 4.32
N PRO A 102 16.58 10.28 5.14
CA PRO A 102 16.64 11.65 4.64
C PRO A 102 17.63 11.76 3.49
N ARG A 103 17.31 12.58 2.48
CA ARG A 103 18.16 12.81 1.29
C ARG A 103 18.40 11.58 0.38
N HIS A 104 17.58 10.52 0.52
CA HIS A 104 17.62 9.36 -0.36
C HIS A 104 16.28 9.18 -1.12
N PRO A 105 15.93 10.09 -2.05
CA PRO A 105 14.62 10.12 -2.73
C PRO A 105 14.34 8.85 -3.54
N TRP A 106 15.37 8.16 -4.03
CA TRP A 106 15.21 6.92 -4.80
C TRP A 106 14.60 5.77 -4.00
N THR A 107 14.62 5.82 -2.66
CA THR A 107 14.02 4.78 -1.82
C THR A 107 12.49 4.77 -1.92
N ASN A 108 11.86 5.92 -2.21
CA ASN A 108 10.42 6.09 -2.34
C ASN A 108 9.94 6.27 -3.80
N GLY A 109 10.88 6.23 -4.75
CA GLY A 109 10.63 6.59 -6.15
C GLY A 109 9.57 5.75 -6.86
N GLN A 110 9.28 4.52 -6.43
CA GLN A 110 8.23 3.70 -7.05
C GLN A 110 6.83 4.21 -6.66
N VAL A 111 6.60 4.48 -5.39
CA VAL A 111 5.31 5.00 -4.91
C VAL A 111 5.07 6.43 -5.41
N GLU A 112 6.12 7.26 -5.46
CA GLU A 112 6.03 8.61 -6.03
C GLU A 112 5.66 8.57 -7.52
N ARG A 113 6.28 7.67 -8.28
CA ARG A 113 5.93 7.44 -9.69
C ARG A 113 4.50 6.97 -9.84
N MET A 114 4.04 6.04 -9.00
CA MET A 114 2.66 5.56 -9.03
C MET A 114 1.67 6.67 -8.67
N ASN A 115 1.94 7.46 -7.63
CA ASN A 115 1.15 8.64 -7.29
C ASN A 115 1.03 9.62 -8.45
N ARG A 116 2.15 9.89 -9.15
CA ARG A 116 2.14 10.75 -10.36
C ARG A 116 1.29 10.14 -11.45
N THR A 117 1.49 8.86 -11.75
CA THR A 117 0.75 8.13 -12.79
C THR A 117 -0.76 8.15 -12.54
N ILE A 118 -1.18 7.93 -11.28
CA ILE A 118 -2.59 8.02 -10.88
C ILE A 118 -3.12 9.44 -11.11
N LYS A 119 -2.42 10.46 -10.59
CA LYS A 119 -2.84 11.86 -10.73
C LYS A 119 -2.93 12.29 -12.20
N ASP A 120 -1.98 11.88 -13.04
CA ASP A 120 -1.97 12.19 -14.47
C ASP A 120 -3.13 11.51 -15.21
N ALA A 121 -3.53 10.31 -14.78
CA ALA A 121 -4.66 9.58 -15.35
C ALA A 121 -6.02 10.03 -14.82
N THR A 122 -6.06 10.72 -13.69
CA THR A 122 -7.31 11.12 -13.01
C THR A 122 -7.42 12.65 -12.85
N VAL A 123 -7.14 13.17 -11.68
CA VAL A 123 -7.43 14.54 -11.24
C VAL A 123 -6.71 15.65 -11.99
N LYS A 124 -5.64 15.36 -12.72
CA LYS A 124 -4.98 16.32 -13.59
C LYS A 124 -5.61 16.39 -14.98
N ARG A 125 -6.36 15.38 -15.36
CA ARG A 125 -6.94 15.26 -16.70
C ARG A 125 -8.45 15.46 -16.72
N TYR A 126 -9.13 15.10 -15.61
CA TYR A 126 -10.57 15.12 -15.51
C TYR A 126 -11.05 15.90 -14.30
N HIS A 127 -12.20 16.53 -14.46
CA HIS A 127 -12.96 17.15 -13.38
C HIS A 127 -13.98 16.13 -12.83
N TYR A 128 -14.20 16.16 -11.51
CA TYR A 128 -15.12 15.24 -10.85
C TYR A 128 -16.09 16.02 -9.97
N ASP A 129 -17.38 15.82 -10.20
CA ASP A 129 -18.43 16.46 -9.42
C ASP A 129 -18.59 15.81 -8.04
N SER A 130 -18.34 14.48 -7.94
CA SER A 130 -18.50 13.74 -6.70
C SER A 130 -17.29 12.86 -6.37
N HIS A 131 -17.17 12.54 -5.07
CA HIS A 131 -16.19 11.55 -4.60
C HIS A 131 -16.45 10.17 -5.23
N ARG A 132 -17.72 9.82 -5.48
CA ARG A 132 -18.09 8.55 -6.12
C ARG A 132 -17.53 8.42 -7.54
N GLN A 133 -17.62 9.48 -8.35
CA GLN A 133 -17.05 9.47 -9.71
C GLN A 133 -15.53 9.26 -9.68
N LEU A 134 -14.82 10.00 -8.81
CA LEU A 134 -13.37 9.84 -8.68
C LEU A 134 -13.00 8.43 -8.20
N ARG A 135 -13.75 7.88 -7.23
CA ARG A 135 -13.51 6.52 -6.73
C ARG A 135 -13.71 5.48 -7.84
N ALA A 136 -14.80 5.55 -8.58
CA ALA A 136 -15.07 4.63 -9.69
C ALA A 136 -13.97 4.68 -10.75
N HIS A 137 -13.60 5.89 -11.20
CA HIS A 137 -12.53 6.04 -12.20
C HIS A 137 -11.17 5.55 -11.68
N LEU A 138 -10.85 5.81 -10.41
CA LEU A 138 -9.62 5.30 -9.81
C LEU A 138 -9.62 3.76 -9.73
N ALA A 139 -10.77 3.15 -9.40
CA ALA A 139 -10.93 1.70 -9.38
C ALA A 139 -10.65 1.09 -10.74
N ASP A 140 -11.28 1.63 -11.79
CA ASP A 140 -11.07 1.18 -13.17
C ASP A 140 -9.61 1.33 -13.60
N PHE A 141 -9.01 2.48 -13.29
CA PHE A 141 -7.60 2.72 -13.61
C PHE A 141 -6.67 1.71 -12.91
N VAL A 142 -6.84 1.47 -11.61
CA VAL A 142 -5.99 0.55 -10.85
C VAL A 142 -6.22 -0.90 -11.28
N SER A 143 -7.46 -1.26 -11.58
CA SER A 143 -7.80 -2.56 -12.17
C SER A 143 -7.07 -2.75 -13.50
N ALA A 144 -7.19 -1.80 -14.42
CA ALA A 144 -6.48 -1.85 -15.70
C ALA A 144 -4.95 -1.89 -15.52
N TYR A 145 -4.41 -1.13 -14.57
CA TYR A 145 -2.98 -1.16 -14.26
C TYR A 145 -2.52 -2.54 -13.78
N ASN A 146 -3.24 -3.15 -12.85
CA ASN A 146 -2.85 -4.42 -12.24
C ASN A 146 -3.09 -5.63 -13.14
N PHE A 147 -4.18 -5.64 -13.92
CA PHE A 147 -4.64 -6.83 -14.63
C PHE A 147 -4.47 -6.76 -16.16
N ALA A 148 -4.32 -5.57 -16.74
CA ALA A 148 -4.24 -5.41 -18.19
C ALA A 148 -2.94 -4.75 -18.67
N ARG A 149 -2.34 -3.84 -17.88
CA ARG A 149 -1.17 -3.10 -18.32
C ARG A 149 0.10 -3.94 -18.25
N ARG A 150 0.70 -4.20 -19.41
CA ARG A 150 1.98 -4.89 -19.53
C ARG A 150 3.16 -3.95 -19.22
N LEU A 151 4.06 -4.37 -18.34
CA LEU A 151 5.17 -3.56 -17.87
C LEU A 151 6.51 -4.08 -18.42
N LYS A 152 7.32 -3.20 -19.00
CA LYS A 152 8.68 -3.54 -19.47
C LYS A 152 9.56 -4.08 -18.34
N THR A 153 9.43 -3.52 -17.13
CA THR A 153 10.16 -3.96 -15.93
C THR A 153 9.79 -5.37 -15.47
N LEU A 154 8.65 -5.89 -15.90
CA LEU A 154 8.18 -7.25 -15.66
C LEU A 154 8.32 -8.13 -16.92
N ARG A 155 9.15 -7.73 -17.89
CA ARG A 155 9.35 -8.46 -19.15
C ARG A 155 8.04 -8.69 -19.93
N GLY A 156 7.16 -7.71 -19.91
CA GLY A 156 5.88 -7.76 -20.62
C GLY A 156 4.73 -8.42 -19.83
N LEU A 157 4.94 -8.82 -18.59
CA LEU A 157 3.85 -9.29 -17.73
C LEU A 157 3.08 -8.11 -17.13
N THR A 158 1.81 -8.35 -16.80
CA THR A 158 1.07 -7.46 -15.90
C THR A 158 1.51 -7.69 -14.44
N PRO A 159 1.26 -6.76 -13.52
CA PRO A 159 1.49 -6.98 -12.09
C PRO A 159 0.86 -8.28 -11.57
N TYR A 160 -0.36 -8.57 -11.97
CA TYR A 160 -1.06 -9.79 -11.56
C TYR A 160 -0.43 -11.06 -12.15
N GLU A 161 -0.07 -11.07 -13.44
CA GLU A 161 0.65 -12.20 -14.04
C GLU A 161 2.00 -12.45 -13.35
N ALA A 162 2.68 -11.38 -12.88
CA ALA A 162 3.93 -11.52 -12.11
C ALA A 162 3.68 -12.18 -10.74
N ILE A 163 2.56 -11.89 -10.07
CA ILE A 163 2.15 -12.58 -8.84
C ILE A 163 1.87 -14.06 -9.12
N CYS A 164 1.10 -14.38 -10.17
CA CYS A 164 0.80 -15.75 -10.55
C CYS A 164 2.08 -16.54 -10.88
N LYS A 165 3.01 -15.92 -11.59
CA LYS A 165 4.32 -16.53 -11.88
C LYS A 165 5.13 -16.81 -10.62
N ALA A 166 5.15 -15.88 -9.66
CA ALA A 166 5.80 -16.08 -8.37
C ALA A 166 5.15 -17.21 -7.58
N TRP A 167 3.81 -17.29 -7.58
CA TRP A 167 3.07 -18.37 -6.95
C TRP A 167 3.37 -19.73 -7.57
N SER A 168 3.43 -19.83 -8.90
CA SER A 168 3.77 -21.07 -9.59
C SER A 168 5.21 -21.57 -9.27
N ALA A 169 6.13 -20.63 -9.03
CA ALA A 169 7.52 -20.97 -8.68
C ALA A 169 7.68 -21.36 -7.21
N GLU A 170 6.98 -20.67 -6.29
CA GLU A 170 7.14 -20.83 -4.84
C GLU A 170 5.78 -20.75 -4.12
N PRO A 171 4.87 -21.72 -4.31
CA PRO A 171 3.52 -21.67 -3.74
C PRO A 171 3.50 -21.62 -2.21
N GLY A 172 4.51 -22.19 -1.54
CA GLY A 172 4.64 -22.17 -0.08
C GLY A 172 4.85 -20.77 0.54
N ARG A 173 5.14 -19.76 -0.26
CA ARG A 173 5.22 -18.35 0.20
C ARG A 173 3.85 -17.65 0.23
N PHE A 174 2.84 -18.30 -0.30
CA PHE A 174 1.50 -17.74 -0.43
C PHE A 174 0.56 -18.33 0.63
N ARG A 175 -0.36 -17.52 1.10
CA ARG A 175 -1.42 -17.92 2.04
C ARG A 175 -2.59 -18.58 1.32
N SER A 176 -2.77 -18.20 0.06
CA SER A 176 -3.85 -18.68 -0.81
C SER A 176 -3.44 -18.56 -2.28
N SER A 177 -4.14 -19.28 -3.14
CA SER A 177 -3.97 -19.12 -4.58
C SER A 177 -4.39 -17.72 -5.03
N PRO A 178 -3.54 -16.98 -5.78
CA PRO A 178 -3.93 -15.67 -6.30
C PRO A 178 -5.13 -15.73 -7.24
N LEU A 179 -5.40 -16.87 -7.87
CA LEU A 179 -6.54 -17.07 -8.76
C LEU A 179 -7.89 -17.00 -8.03
N HIS A 180 -7.92 -17.24 -6.72
CA HIS A 180 -9.14 -17.25 -5.92
C HIS A 180 -9.33 -15.99 -5.08
N GLN A 181 -8.27 -15.26 -4.76
CA GLN A 181 -8.32 -14.17 -3.78
C GLN A 181 -8.29 -12.78 -4.40
N MET A 182 -7.69 -12.61 -5.58
CA MET A 182 -7.54 -11.27 -6.16
C MET A 182 -8.76 -10.90 -7.01
N LEU A 183 -9.87 -10.72 -6.34
CA LEU A 183 -11.02 -9.98 -6.84
C LEU A 183 -10.61 -8.50 -6.79
N GLY A 184 -10.44 -7.85 -7.89
CA GLY A 184 -10.10 -6.45 -8.10
C GLY A 184 -9.96 -5.50 -6.90
N PRO A 185 -9.50 -4.28 -7.07
CA PRO A 185 -9.31 -3.37 -5.94
C PRO A 185 -10.65 -3.10 -5.24
N ASN A 186 -10.74 -3.48 -3.97
CA ASN A 186 -11.80 -2.98 -3.09
C ASN A 186 -11.56 -1.48 -2.88
N ILE A 187 -12.28 -0.63 -3.59
CA ILE A 187 -12.23 0.82 -3.47
C ILE A 187 -13.55 1.35 -2.94
#